data_6630649e867cae9169bd426334a343f5
#
_entry.id   6630649e867cae9169bd426334a343f5
#
_cell.length_a   1.000
_cell.length_b   1.000
_cell.length_c   1.000
_cell.angle_alpha   90.00
_cell.angle_beta   90.00
_cell.angle_gamma   90.00
#
_symmetry.space_group_name_H-M   'P 1'
#
loop_
_entity.id
_entity.type
_entity.pdbx_description
1 polymer ?
#
loop_
_entity_poly.entity_id
_entity_poly.type
_entity_poly.pdbx_seq_one_letter_code
_entity_poly.pdbx_strand_id
1 'polypeptide(L)'
;MTGKKWLFLLPLGGILTALCLIFPKVGLLQWLAMIPMLLWLFAVISRDEKISFGRLYGAGTLYFLSFYLTVYHWFFYLYPMEFAGLARGEAAALVVICWLGLSLLQTVASAFTFPLFGLLARVRVMRAHPWLSPFLFAALYTIFEWAQTFTWMGVPWARLPLGQMENGFLLGSAALFGSYFITFALVAVNGLLAFSLLRLDRARLCLVAAAAVFAINAIAGAVGFALDRTDAGEPLKVAAVQGNIGSSGKWSEENNLQVLEVYEKYTAEAAAAGADVVVFPETFLPYDFDTVSLYVVGLAVKYRVTVMCGALLCRDGKVYNGLFTVYPDGSVEETVYAKRHLVPFGEYLPWRSVIKTLIPPLADLNIRAEDLSPGEGSAVIRAPFGSVGGLICFDSIYESLTLDSVRDGAEILVLVTNDSWFSDSAAVYMHSAQARLRAIESGRWIVRSADTGISSVIDPRGATHAELPPLTEGVSIATAYVGGARTLYSYIGNAFVYLLLSAVAALPVTEAILFFRKRGNAPR
;
A
#
# COMPACT_ATOMS: atom_id res chain seq x y z
N MET A 1 -12.30 -33.89 -2.63
CA MET A 1 -12.05 -32.62 -1.91
C MET A 1 -13.27 -31.68 -1.81
N THR A 2 -14.49 -32.14 -2.04
CA THR A 2 -15.69 -31.27 -2.04
C THR A 2 -16.58 -31.40 -0.79
N GLY A 3 -16.27 -32.34 0.11
CA GLY A 3 -17.01 -32.54 1.37
C GLY A 3 -16.65 -31.49 2.45
N LYS A 4 -17.54 -31.36 3.47
CA LYS A 4 -17.35 -30.42 4.60
C LYS A 4 -15.97 -30.53 5.27
N LYS A 5 -15.40 -31.73 5.31
CA LYS A 5 -14.06 -31.99 5.90
C LYS A 5 -12.90 -31.28 5.19
N TRP A 6 -13.09 -30.72 3.99
CA TRP A 6 -12.06 -30.02 3.24
C TRP A 6 -12.17 -28.49 3.31
N LEU A 7 -13.20 -27.97 4.01
CA LEU A 7 -13.39 -26.53 4.16
C LEU A 7 -12.24 -25.85 4.91
N PHE A 8 -11.48 -26.58 5.73
CA PHE A 8 -10.31 -26.06 6.44
C PHE A 8 -9.20 -25.56 5.50
N LEU A 9 -9.17 -26.04 4.24
CA LEU A 9 -8.21 -25.57 3.23
C LEU A 9 -8.38 -24.08 2.90
N LEU A 10 -9.58 -23.53 3.09
CA LEU A 10 -9.87 -22.12 2.84
C LEU A 10 -9.15 -21.21 3.87
N PRO A 11 -9.43 -21.31 5.18
CA PRO A 11 -8.71 -20.51 6.16
C PRO A 11 -7.22 -20.82 6.20
N LEU A 12 -6.79 -22.07 5.96
CA LEU A 12 -5.37 -22.41 5.85
C LEU A 12 -4.69 -21.61 4.74
N GLY A 13 -5.28 -21.56 3.54
CA GLY A 13 -4.75 -20.75 2.44
C GLY A 13 -4.68 -19.27 2.78
N GLY A 14 -5.72 -18.71 3.45
CA GLY A 14 -5.75 -17.33 3.90
C GLY A 14 -4.62 -17.01 4.89
N ILE A 15 -4.47 -17.83 5.93
CA ILE A 15 -3.40 -17.66 6.93
C ILE A 15 -2.02 -17.77 6.29
N LEU A 16 -1.76 -18.79 5.47
CA LEU A 16 -0.46 -18.96 4.81
C LEU A 16 -0.12 -17.76 3.91
N THR A 17 -1.09 -17.25 3.17
CA THR A 17 -0.89 -16.07 2.33
C THR A 17 -0.56 -14.84 3.16
N ALA A 18 -1.26 -14.64 4.29
CA ALA A 18 -1.02 -13.53 5.21
C ALA A 18 0.36 -13.60 5.88
N LEU A 19 0.79 -14.79 6.30
CA LEU A 19 2.11 -14.98 6.92
C LEU A 19 3.27 -14.61 5.99
N CYS A 20 3.11 -14.79 4.67
CA CYS A 20 4.12 -14.36 3.70
C CYS A 20 4.24 -12.83 3.60
N LEU A 21 3.17 -12.08 3.93
CA LEU A 21 3.22 -10.61 4.00
C LEU A 21 3.82 -10.12 5.33
N ILE A 22 3.47 -10.80 6.43
CA ILE A 22 3.97 -10.46 7.77
C ILE A 22 5.46 -10.78 7.90
N PHE A 23 5.90 -11.84 7.25
CA PHE A 23 7.29 -12.32 7.28
C PHE A 23 7.88 -12.36 5.85
N PRO A 24 8.31 -11.23 5.26
CA PRO A 24 8.81 -11.18 3.87
C PRO A 24 10.01 -12.09 3.61
N LYS A 25 10.77 -12.46 4.65
CA LYS A 25 11.88 -13.44 4.55
C LYS A 25 11.44 -14.81 4.02
N VAL A 26 10.17 -15.18 4.23
CA VAL A 26 9.58 -16.41 3.67
C VAL A 26 8.74 -16.12 2.42
N GLY A 27 8.88 -14.95 1.82
CA GLY A 27 8.07 -14.46 0.69
C GLY A 27 8.03 -15.40 -0.52
N LEU A 28 9.09 -16.17 -0.79
CA LEU A 28 9.06 -17.17 -1.85
C LEU A 28 7.99 -18.25 -1.64
N LEU A 29 7.60 -18.55 -0.40
CA LEU A 29 6.51 -19.49 -0.12
C LEU A 29 5.14 -18.94 -0.58
N GLN A 30 5.02 -17.65 -0.80
CA GLN A 30 3.78 -17.03 -1.32
C GLN A 30 3.38 -17.58 -2.69
N TRP A 31 4.35 -18.07 -3.49
CA TRP A 31 4.10 -18.74 -4.77
C TRP A 31 3.40 -20.10 -4.62
N LEU A 32 3.23 -20.58 -3.39
CA LEU A 32 2.58 -21.85 -3.03
C LEU A 32 1.43 -21.67 -2.00
N ALA A 33 1.38 -20.52 -1.31
CA ALA A 33 0.54 -20.32 -0.12
C ALA A 33 -0.98 -20.41 -0.41
N MET A 34 -1.41 -20.08 -1.62
CA MET A 34 -2.83 -20.11 -2.02
C MET A 34 -3.27 -21.49 -2.52
N ILE A 35 -2.37 -22.45 -2.73
CA ILE A 35 -2.69 -23.78 -3.27
C ILE A 35 -3.80 -24.47 -2.47
N PRO A 36 -3.82 -24.50 -1.12
CA PRO A 36 -4.87 -25.17 -0.36
C PRO A 36 -6.27 -24.68 -0.72
N MET A 37 -6.47 -23.37 -0.77
CA MET A 37 -7.73 -22.72 -1.12
C MET A 37 -8.13 -23.02 -2.56
N LEU A 38 -7.18 -22.91 -3.51
CA LEU A 38 -7.41 -23.11 -4.94
C LEU A 38 -7.72 -24.56 -5.27
N LEU A 39 -7.12 -25.52 -4.57
CA LEU A 39 -7.50 -26.96 -4.66
C LEU A 39 -8.98 -27.17 -4.33
N TRP A 40 -9.45 -26.55 -3.24
CA TRP A 40 -10.86 -26.65 -2.87
C TRP A 40 -11.76 -26.01 -3.94
N LEU A 41 -11.44 -24.77 -4.32
CA LEU A 41 -12.25 -23.99 -5.26
C LEU A 41 -12.37 -24.69 -6.62
N PHE A 42 -11.25 -25.09 -7.23
CA PHE A 42 -11.27 -25.74 -8.53
C PHE A 42 -11.90 -27.15 -8.48
N ALA A 43 -11.69 -27.91 -7.39
CA ALA A 43 -12.34 -29.21 -7.23
C ALA A 43 -13.86 -29.10 -7.14
N VAL A 44 -14.36 -28.06 -6.45
CA VAL A 44 -15.80 -27.82 -6.32
C VAL A 44 -16.42 -27.38 -7.65
N ILE A 45 -15.82 -26.41 -8.32
CA ILE A 45 -16.31 -25.91 -9.62
C ILE A 45 -16.29 -27.01 -10.69
N SER A 46 -15.29 -27.89 -10.68
CA SER A 46 -15.17 -28.97 -11.67
C SER A 46 -16.19 -30.10 -11.47
N ARG A 47 -16.76 -30.28 -10.26
CA ARG A 47 -17.63 -31.39 -9.89
C ARG A 47 -19.10 -31.04 -9.72
N ASP A 48 -19.39 -29.78 -9.41
CA ASP A 48 -20.73 -29.32 -9.05
C ASP A 48 -21.15 -28.15 -9.93
N GLU A 49 -21.85 -28.48 -11.03
CA GLU A 49 -22.38 -27.46 -11.93
C GLU A 49 -23.47 -26.57 -11.29
N LYS A 50 -24.06 -27.03 -10.18
CA LYS A 50 -25.15 -26.33 -9.48
C LYS A 50 -24.73 -25.66 -8.18
N ILE A 51 -23.39 -25.49 -7.93
CA ILE A 51 -22.96 -24.84 -6.72
C ILE A 51 -23.59 -23.44 -6.59
N SER A 52 -24.21 -23.19 -5.43
CA SER A 52 -24.91 -21.94 -5.19
C SER A 52 -23.97 -20.76 -4.97
N PHE A 53 -24.44 -19.56 -5.32
CA PHE A 53 -23.76 -18.31 -5.04
C PHE A 53 -23.37 -18.21 -3.55
N GLY A 54 -24.30 -18.46 -2.63
CA GLY A 54 -24.05 -18.35 -1.18
C GLY A 54 -22.96 -19.29 -0.69
N ARG A 55 -22.84 -20.50 -1.25
CA ARG A 55 -21.77 -21.43 -0.88
C ARG A 55 -20.40 -20.95 -1.34
N LEU A 56 -20.30 -20.37 -2.54
CA LEU A 56 -19.06 -19.79 -3.04
C LEU A 56 -18.70 -18.49 -2.27
N TYR A 57 -19.69 -17.64 -2.02
CA TYR A 57 -19.46 -16.43 -1.22
C TYR A 57 -18.99 -16.77 0.20
N GLY A 58 -19.64 -17.74 0.86
CA GLY A 58 -19.20 -18.22 2.18
C GLY A 58 -17.79 -18.84 2.17
N ALA A 59 -17.41 -19.52 1.08
CA ALA A 59 -16.04 -20.02 0.92
C ALA A 59 -15.03 -18.86 0.76
N GLY A 60 -15.37 -17.87 -0.06
CA GLY A 60 -14.57 -16.63 -0.18
C GLY A 60 -14.45 -15.92 1.15
N THR A 61 -15.56 -15.83 1.90
CA THR A 61 -15.55 -15.24 3.26
C THR A 61 -14.57 -15.98 4.19
N LEU A 62 -14.57 -17.32 4.21
CA LEU A 62 -13.64 -18.09 5.04
C LEU A 62 -12.18 -17.82 4.68
N TYR A 63 -11.87 -17.73 3.39
CA TYR A 63 -10.50 -17.42 2.94
C TYR A 63 -10.09 -16.00 3.27
N PHE A 64 -10.86 -14.99 2.84
CA PHE A 64 -10.48 -13.60 3.00
C PHE A 64 -10.56 -13.13 4.45
N LEU A 65 -11.53 -13.62 5.23
CA LEU A 65 -11.60 -13.28 6.66
C LEU A 65 -10.38 -13.79 7.41
N SER A 66 -9.98 -15.04 7.18
CA SER A 66 -8.77 -15.58 7.81
C SER A 66 -7.50 -14.84 7.36
N PHE A 67 -7.44 -14.45 6.08
CA PHE A 67 -6.35 -13.63 5.54
C PHE A 67 -6.29 -12.26 6.23
N TYR A 68 -7.38 -11.50 6.25
CA TYR A 68 -7.39 -10.15 6.82
C TYR A 68 -7.25 -10.14 8.33
N LEU A 69 -7.90 -11.07 9.06
CA LEU A 69 -7.70 -11.20 10.50
C LEU A 69 -6.22 -11.45 10.85
N THR A 70 -5.54 -12.25 10.03
CA THR A 70 -4.12 -12.54 10.25
C THR A 70 -3.25 -11.34 9.88
N VAL A 71 -3.47 -10.69 8.72
CA VAL A 71 -2.67 -9.52 8.30
C VAL A 71 -2.86 -8.36 9.26
N TYR A 72 -4.08 -8.09 9.70
CA TYR A 72 -4.39 -6.95 10.57
C TYR A 72 -4.19 -7.24 12.07
N HIS A 73 -3.55 -8.35 12.47
CA HIS A 73 -3.25 -8.63 13.88
C HIS A 73 -2.49 -7.49 14.57
N TRP A 74 -1.79 -6.66 13.81
CA TRP A 74 -1.06 -5.51 14.32
C TRP A 74 -1.96 -4.48 15.03
N PHE A 75 -3.28 -4.49 14.83
CA PHE A 75 -4.20 -3.66 15.62
C PHE A 75 -4.04 -3.86 17.13
N PHE A 76 -3.63 -5.03 17.58
CA PHE A 76 -3.39 -5.28 19.01
C PHE A 76 -2.24 -4.44 19.59
N TYR A 77 -1.33 -3.94 18.76
CA TYR A 77 -0.26 -3.03 19.17
C TYR A 77 -0.74 -1.58 19.39
N LEU A 78 -1.97 -1.23 19.00
CA LEU A 78 -2.58 0.04 19.37
C LEU A 78 -2.93 0.12 20.86
N TYR A 79 -3.13 -1.04 21.53
CA TYR A 79 -3.40 -1.08 22.96
C TYR A 79 -2.17 -0.63 23.76
N PRO A 80 -2.30 0.21 24.80
CA PRO A 80 -3.55 0.61 25.50
C PRO A 80 -4.23 1.89 25.00
N MET A 81 -3.83 2.50 23.89
CA MET A 81 -4.42 3.72 23.32
C MET A 81 -4.42 4.92 24.30
N GLU A 82 -3.32 5.12 25.01
CA GLU A 82 -3.19 6.19 26.03
C GLU A 82 -3.47 7.58 25.47
N PHE A 83 -3.12 7.80 24.20
CA PHE A 83 -3.39 9.03 23.46
C PHE A 83 -4.89 9.36 23.33
N ALA A 84 -5.78 8.36 23.45
CA ALA A 84 -7.23 8.53 23.34
C ALA A 84 -7.90 8.79 24.71
N GLY A 85 -7.14 8.72 25.81
CA GLY A 85 -7.66 8.93 27.15
C GLY A 85 -8.71 7.89 27.61
N LEU A 86 -8.77 6.72 26.95
CA LEU A 86 -9.73 5.67 27.22
C LEU A 86 -9.35 4.82 28.44
N ALA A 87 -10.35 4.32 29.17
CA ALA A 87 -10.10 3.28 30.16
C ALA A 87 -9.59 1.99 29.49
N ARG A 88 -8.73 1.20 30.18
CA ARG A 88 -8.12 0.00 29.61
C ARG A 88 -9.11 -0.98 28.98
N GLY A 89 -10.29 -1.17 29.58
CA GLY A 89 -11.34 -2.03 29.05
C GLY A 89 -11.95 -1.50 27.76
N GLU A 90 -12.17 -0.19 27.68
CA GLU A 90 -12.70 0.49 26.49
C GLU A 90 -11.69 0.46 25.36
N ALA A 91 -10.40 0.73 25.63
CA ALA A 91 -9.33 0.61 24.67
C ALA A 91 -9.21 -0.80 24.09
N ALA A 92 -9.25 -1.84 24.94
CA ALA A 92 -9.22 -3.23 24.49
C ALA A 92 -10.42 -3.58 23.61
N ALA A 93 -11.63 -3.17 23.99
CA ALA A 93 -12.84 -3.39 23.20
C ALA A 93 -12.75 -2.66 21.84
N LEU A 94 -12.29 -1.42 21.82
CA LEU A 94 -12.16 -0.63 20.59
C LEU A 94 -11.13 -1.26 19.62
N VAL A 95 -9.96 -1.70 20.11
CA VAL A 95 -8.97 -2.40 19.32
C VAL A 95 -9.55 -3.64 18.64
N VAL A 96 -10.30 -4.47 19.39
CA VAL A 96 -10.97 -5.66 18.84
C VAL A 96 -12.03 -5.28 17.81
N ILE A 97 -12.83 -4.26 18.06
CA ILE A 97 -13.86 -3.77 17.13
C ILE A 97 -13.22 -3.27 15.84
N CYS A 98 -12.14 -2.49 15.92
CA CYS A 98 -11.44 -1.99 14.74
C CYS A 98 -10.80 -3.13 13.93
N TRP A 99 -10.14 -4.07 14.60
CA TRP A 99 -9.54 -5.25 13.97
C TRP A 99 -10.57 -6.12 13.25
N LEU A 100 -11.68 -6.47 13.92
CA LEU A 100 -12.78 -7.22 13.32
C LEU A 100 -13.49 -6.41 12.24
N GLY A 101 -13.75 -5.13 12.49
CA GLY A 101 -14.48 -4.25 11.59
C GLY A 101 -13.76 -4.08 10.25
N LEU A 102 -12.46 -3.75 10.26
CA LEU A 102 -11.68 -3.61 9.03
C LEU A 102 -11.55 -4.96 8.31
N SER A 103 -11.28 -6.06 9.05
CA SER A 103 -11.17 -7.40 8.47
C SER A 103 -12.47 -7.83 7.78
N LEU A 104 -13.63 -7.59 8.39
CA LEU A 104 -14.94 -7.87 7.82
C LEU A 104 -15.24 -6.98 6.61
N LEU A 105 -14.96 -5.68 6.72
CA LEU A 105 -15.18 -4.70 5.64
C LEU A 105 -14.44 -5.12 4.36
N GLN A 106 -13.16 -5.44 4.48
CA GLN A 106 -12.35 -5.90 3.34
C GLN A 106 -12.81 -7.26 2.81
N THR A 107 -13.24 -8.16 3.71
CA THR A 107 -13.74 -9.49 3.34
C THR A 107 -15.01 -9.41 2.52
N VAL A 108 -15.95 -8.54 2.86
CA VAL A 108 -17.25 -8.41 2.17
C VAL A 108 -17.06 -8.20 0.67
N ALA A 109 -16.19 -7.26 0.29
CA ALA A 109 -15.90 -6.99 -1.12
C ALA A 109 -15.08 -8.12 -1.77
N SER A 110 -13.99 -8.55 -1.13
CA SER A 110 -13.06 -9.53 -1.70
C SER A 110 -13.69 -10.91 -1.88
N ALA A 111 -14.63 -11.31 -1.02
CA ALA A 111 -15.32 -12.60 -1.10
C ALA A 111 -16.14 -12.77 -2.40
N PHE A 112 -16.54 -11.68 -3.06
CA PHE A 112 -17.23 -11.74 -4.37
C PHE A 112 -16.37 -12.35 -5.48
N THR A 113 -15.04 -12.37 -5.32
CA THR A 113 -14.14 -13.05 -6.27
C THR A 113 -14.57 -14.50 -6.55
N PHE A 114 -15.02 -15.24 -5.51
CA PHE A 114 -15.37 -16.64 -5.63
C PHE A 114 -16.67 -16.89 -6.43
N PRO A 115 -17.83 -16.28 -6.10
CA PRO A 115 -19.03 -16.47 -6.88
C PRO A 115 -18.90 -15.90 -8.30
N LEU A 116 -18.19 -14.80 -8.51
CA LEU A 116 -17.93 -14.26 -9.84
C LEU A 116 -17.07 -15.23 -10.66
N PHE A 117 -16.03 -15.82 -10.07
CA PHE A 117 -15.27 -16.90 -10.69
C PHE A 117 -16.17 -18.09 -11.04
N GLY A 118 -17.02 -18.54 -10.11
CA GLY A 118 -17.93 -19.65 -10.34
C GLY A 118 -18.94 -19.39 -11.45
N LEU A 119 -19.39 -18.15 -11.62
CA LEU A 119 -20.26 -17.74 -12.72
C LEU A 119 -19.51 -17.77 -14.06
N LEU A 120 -18.35 -17.13 -14.13
CA LEU A 120 -17.59 -16.98 -15.37
C LEU A 120 -16.90 -18.29 -15.82
N ALA A 121 -16.51 -19.15 -14.90
CA ALA A 121 -15.98 -20.49 -15.24
C ALA A 121 -17.00 -21.38 -15.98
N ARG A 122 -18.28 -21.02 -15.96
CA ARG A 122 -19.37 -21.75 -16.64
C ARG A 122 -19.66 -21.27 -18.06
N VAL A 123 -19.09 -20.18 -18.53
CA VAL A 123 -19.25 -19.75 -19.93
C VAL A 123 -18.59 -20.77 -20.87
N ARG A 124 -19.08 -20.87 -22.11
CA ARG A 124 -18.66 -21.92 -23.07
C ARG A 124 -17.17 -21.99 -23.29
N VAL A 125 -16.53 -20.82 -23.44
CA VAL A 125 -15.08 -20.71 -23.66
C VAL A 125 -14.32 -21.35 -22.49
N MET A 126 -14.70 -21.05 -21.26
CA MET A 126 -14.06 -21.59 -20.06
C MET A 126 -14.31 -23.08 -19.88
N ARG A 127 -15.52 -23.56 -20.22
CA ARG A 127 -15.82 -24.99 -20.21
C ARG A 127 -15.07 -25.78 -21.30
N ALA A 128 -14.87 -25.16 -22.46
CA ALA A 128 -14.08 -25.76 -23.53
C ALA A 128 -12.57 -25.79 -23.19
N HIS A 129 -12.11 -24.82 -22.42
CA HIS A 129 -10.70 -24.65 -22.05
C HIS A 129 -10.52 -24.50 -20.51
N PRO A 130 -10.79 -25.56 -19.71
CA PRO A 130 -10.74 -25.47 -18.25
C PRO A 130 -9.38 -25.06 -17.68
N TRP A 131 -8.30 -25.27 -18.44
CA TRP A 131 -6.94 -24.85 -18.09
C TRP A 131 -6.75 -23.33 -18.02
N LEU A 132 -7.72 -22.54 -18.51
CA LEU A 132 -7.76 -21.08 -18.36
C LEU A 132 -8.28 -20.64 -16.97
N SER A 133 -8.88 -21.54 -16.20
CA SER A 133 -9.44 -21.22 -14.87
C SER A 133 -8.43 -20.57 -13.89
N PRO A 134 -7.16 -21.00 -13.82
CA PRO A 134 -6.15 -20.33 -13.03
C PRO A 134 -5.96 -18.85 -13.40
N PHE A 135 -5.92 -18.54 -14.69
CA PHE A 135 -5.76 -17.16 -15.19
C PHE A 135 -7.01 -16.32 -14.95
N LEU A 136 -8.19 -16.88 -15.09
CA LEU A 136 -9.45 -16.20 -14.77
C LEU A 136 -9.51 -15.83 -13.28
N PHE A 137 -9.15 -16.76 -12.38
CA PHE A 137 -9.13 -16.47 -10.95
C PHE A 137 -8.07 -15.42 -10.61
N ALA A 138 -6.88 -15.50 -11.22
CA ALA A 138 -5.82 -14.51 -11.05
C ALA A 138 -6.27 -13.11 -11.51
N ALA A 139 -6.95 -13.01 -12.65
CA ALA A 139 -7.49 -11.74 -13.14
C ALA A 139 -8.52 -11.15 -12.18
N LEU A 140 -9.46 -11.95 -11.70
CA LEU A 140 -10.47 -11.50 -10.74
C LEU A 140 -9.84 -11.07 -9.42
N TYR A 141 -8.91 -11.84 -8.86
CA TYR A 141 -8.22 -11.49 -7.63
C TYR A 141 -7.50 -10.15 -7.77
N THR A 142 -6.76 -9.97 -8.87
CA THR A 142 -6.03 -8.74 -9.17
C THR A 142 -6.97 -7.53 -9.31
N ILE A 143 -8.10 -7.70 -10.00
CA ILE A 143 -9.12 -6.65 -10.14
C ILE A 143 -9.70 -6.26 -8.78
N PHE A 144 -10.01 -7.23 -7.91
CA PHE A 144 -10.51 -6.94 -6.57
C PHE A 144 -9.46 -6.29 -5.66
N GLU A 145 -8.17 -6.70 -5.77
CA GLU A 145 -7.08 -6.02 -5.06
C GLU A 145 -6.94 -4.57 -5.52
N TRP A 146 -7.00 -4.31 -6.82
CA TRP A 146 -6.99 -2.95 -7.37
C TRP A 146 -8.22 -2.13 -6.94
N ALA A 147 -9.40 -2.77 -6.89
CA ALA A 147 -10.62 -2.10 -6.48
C ALA A 147 -10.58 -1.57 -5.03
N GLN A 148 -9.68 -2.10 -4.19
CA GLN A 148 -9.45 -1.59 -2.84
C GLN A 148 -8.78 -0.20 -2.81
N THR A 149 -8.30 0.32 -3.94
CA THR A 149 -7.78 1.69 -4.02
C THR A 149 -8.87 2.74 -4.19
N PHE A 150 -10.11 2.32 -4.39
CA PHE A 150 -11.24 3.24 -4.54
C PHE A 150 -12.03 3.35 -3.25
N THR A 151 -12.56 4.52 -3.01
CA THR A 151 -13.39 4.88 -1.87
C THR A 151 -12.68 4.74 -0.51
N TRP A 152 -13.24 5.36 0.51
CA TRP A 152 -12.74 5.30 1.88
C TRP A 152 -12.84 3.89 2.53
N MET A 153 -13.70 3.01 1.98
CA MET A 153 -13.83 1.62 2.44
C MET A 153 -12.70 0.71 1.94
N GLY A 154 -12.02 1.13 0.88
CA GLY A 154 -10.89 0.40 0.34
C GLY A 154 -9.60 0.80 1.05
N VAL A 155 -8.91 -0.18 1.62
CA VAL A 155 -7.61 0.00 2.27
C VAL A 155 -6.62 -0.98 1.63
N PRO A 156 -5.82 -0.55 0.63
CA PRO A 156 -4.89 -1.43 -0.09
C PRO A 156 -3.63 -1.73 0.73
N TRP A 157 -3.81 -2.06 2.01
CA TRP A 157 -2.71 -2.34 2.93
C TRP A 157 -2.09 -3.71 2.69
N ALA A 158 -2.94 -4.73 2.48
CA ALA A 158 -2.54 -6.13 2.41
C ALA A 158 -2.26 -6.60 0.97
N ARG A 159 -1.48 -5.84 0.20
CA ARG A 159 -1.17 -6.16 -1.21
C ARG A 159 -0.17 -7.31 -1.31
N LEU A 160 -0.45 -8.29 -2.18
CA LEU A 160 0.39 -9.48 -2.31
C LEU A 160 1.86 -9.17 -2.66
N PRO A 161 2.20 -8.19 -3.52
CA PRO A 161 3.59 -7.87 -3.85
C PRO A 161 4.47 -7.55 -2.65
N LEU A 162 3.90 -7.07 -1.53
CA LEU A 162 4.66 -6.75 -0.30
C LEU A 162 5.37 -7.98 0.29
N GLY A 163 4.82 -9.17 0.11
CA GLY A 163 5.47 -10.41 0.53
C GLY A 163 6.76 -10.74 -0.25
N GLN A 164 7.01 -10.04 -1.37
CA GLN A 164 8.21 -10.26 -2.19
C GLN A 164 9.33 -9.24 -1.91
N MET A 165 9.23 -8.40 -0.87
CA MET A 165 10.18 -7.31 -0.62
C MET A 165 11.64 -7.78 -0.43
N GLU A 166 11.85 -8.99 0.06
CA GLU A 166 13.19 -9.58 0.17
C GLU A 166 13.66 -10.27 -1.14
N ASN A 167 12.78 -10.32 -2.15
CA ASN A 167 13.05 -10.95 -3.45
C ASN A 167 13.03 -9.89 -4.56
N GLY A 168 13.89 -8.88 -4.46
CA GLY A 168 13.85 -7.66 -5.27
C GLY A 168 13.76 -7.92 -6.78
N PHE A 169 14.45 -8.94 -7.31
CA PHE A 169 14.40 -9.29 -8.73
C PHE A 169 13.00 -9.69 -9.24
N LEU A 170 12.08 -10.11 -8.33
CA LEU A 170 10.69 -10.39 -8.67
C LEU A 170 9.81 -9.12 -8.65
N LEU A 171 10.29 -8.06 -7.99
CA LEU A 171 9.57 -6.78 -7.87
C LEU A 171 9.83 -5.84 -9.03
N GLY A 172 10.98 -5.94 -9.68
CA GLY A 172 11.36 -5.02 -10.77
C GLY A 172 10.36 -4.98 -11.94
N SER A 173 9.53 -6.03 -12.11
CA SER A 173 8.43 -6.02 -13.08
C SER A 173 7.38 -4.94 -12.80
N ALA A 174 7.32 -4.43 -11.56
CA ALA A 174 6.45 -3.31 -11.21
C ALA A 174 6.86 -2.00 -11.91
N ALA A 175 8.14 -1.82 -12.24
CA ALA A 175 8.62 -0.69 -13.03
C ALA A 175 8.06 -0.71 -14.48
N LEU A 176 7.71 -1.90 -15.00
CA LEU A 176 7.18 -2.04 -16.35
C LEU A 176 5.65 -2.05 -16.39
N PHE A 177 5.02 -2.83 -15.51
CA PHE A 177 3.59 -3.15 -15.59
C PHE A 177 2.80 -2.81 -14.32
N GLY A 178 3.44 -2.25 -13.31
CA GLY A 178 2.87 -2.02 -11.98
C GLY A 178 2.81 -3.28 -11.12
N SER A 179 2.64 -3.09 -9.83
CA SER A 179 2.63 -4.19 -8.86
C SER A 179 1.45 -5.16 -9.02
N TYR A 180 0.37 -4.77 -9.67
CA TYR A 180 -0.76 -5.68 -9.99
C TYR A 180 -0.38 -6.80 -10.95
N PHE A 181 0.64 -6.60 -11.79
CA PHE A 181 1.18 -7.68 -12.61
C PHE A 181 1.80 -8.79 -11.73
N ILE A 182 2.47 -8.42 -10.65
CA ILE A 182 3.06 -9.36 -9.68
C ILE A 182 1.95 -10.14 -8.96
N THR A 183 0.89 -9.44 -8.52
CA THR A 183 -0.31 -10.09 -7.94
C THR A 183 -0.89 -11.13 -8.90
N PHE A 184 -1.09 -10.75 -10.16
CA PHE A 184 -1.59 -11.67 -11.18
C PHE A 184 -0.68 -12.88 -11.34
N ALA A 185 0.64 -12.67 -11.45
CA ALA A 185 1.61 -13.76 -11.62
C ALA A 185 1.61 -14.71 -10.42
N LEU A 186 1.62 -14.18 -9.18
CA LEU A 186 1.54 -14.96 -7.94
C LEU A 186 0.30 -15.85 -7.92
N VAL A 187 -0.87 -15.27 -8.18
CA VAL A 187 -2.14 -16.02 -8.14
C VAL A 187 -2.24 -17.01 -9.28
N ALA A 188 -1.76 -16.65 -10.49
CA ALA A 188 -1.76 -17.55 -11.65
C ALA A 188 -0.87 -18.77 -11.42
N VAL A 189 0.34 -18.59 -10.89
CA VAL A 189 1.26 -19.71 -10.57
C VAL A 189 0.64 -20.63 -9.52
N ASN A 190 0.13 -20.10 -8.40
CA ASN A 190 -0.60 -20.88 -7.40
C ASN A 190 -1.76 -21.66 -8.02
N GLY A 191 -2.53 -21.00 -8.91
CA GLY A 191 -3.66 -21.60 -9.60
C GLY A 191 -3.25 -22.74 -10.53
N LEU A 192 -2.22 -22.54 -11.33
CA LEU A 192 -1.69 -23.55 -12.26
C LEU A 192 -1.15 -24.78 -11.50
N LEU A 193 -0.44 -24.54 -10.38
CA LEU A 193 0.04 -25.63 -9.52
C LEU A 193 -1.13 -26.39 -8.87
N ALA A 194 -2.12 -25.70 -8.34
CA ALA A 194 -3.32 -26.33 -7.79
C ALA A 194 -4.10 -27.14 -8.85
N PHE A 195 -4.23 -26.57 -10.06
CA PHE A 195 -4.93 -27.23 -11.16
C PHE A 195 -4.18 -28.48 -11.65
N SER A 196 -2.83 -28.45 -11.68
CA SER A 196 -2.01 -29.61 -12.05
C SER A 196 -2.21 -30.80 -11.12
N LEU A 197 -2.40 -30.55 -9.82
CA LEU A 197 -2.67 -31.59 -8.81
C LEU A 197 -4.07 -32.21 -8.96
N LEU A 198 -5.04 -31.48 -9.52
CA LEU A 198 -6.40 -31.97 -9.75
C LEU A 198 -6.58 -32.66 -11.10
N ARG A 199 -5.79 -32.28 -12.10
CA ARG A 199 -5.89 -32.74 -13.48
C ARG A 199 -4.55 -33.28 -13.95
N LEU A 200 -4.25 -34.52 -13.52
CA LEU A 200 -2.99 -35.20 -13.83
C LEU A 200 -2.78 -35.36 -15.35
N ASP A 201 -3.85 -35.46 -16.13
CA ASP A 201 -3.83 -35.48 -17.60
C ASP A 201 -3.27 -34.16 -18.21
N ARG A 202 -3.33 -33.06 -17.48
CA ARG A 202 -2.85 -31.74 -17.90
C ARG A 202 -1.67 -31.23 -17.04
N ALA A 203 -1.18 -32.03 -16.09
CA ALA A 203 -0.18 -31.61 -15.12
C ALA A 203 1.07 -31.01 -15.78
N ARG A 204 1.61 -31.68 -16.81
CA ARG A 204 2.80 -31.20 -17.52
C ARG A 204 2.59 -29.82 -18.15
N LEU A 205 1.43 -29.61 -18.81
CA LEU A 205 1.10 -28.31 -19.40
C LEU A 205 1.00 -27.21 -18.33
N CYS A 206 0.31 -27.49 -17.22
CA CYS A 206 0.14 -26.53 -16.13
C CYS A 206 1.46 -26.21 -15.43
N LEU A 207 2.34 -27.20 -15.23
CA LEU A 207 3.66 -26.97 -14.63
C LEU A 207 4.56 -26.12 -15.54
N VAL A 208 4.56 -26.41 -16.87
CA VAL A 208 5.29 -25.58 -17.84
C VAL A 208 4.72 -24.16 -17.87
N ALA A 209 3.40 -24.00 -17.85
CA ALA A 209 2.76 -22.68 -17.80
C ALA A 209 3.10 -21.93 -16.51
N ALA A 210 3.09 -22.61 -15.35
CA ALA A 210 3.48 -22.00 -14.08
C ALA A 210 4.93 -21.52 -14.09
N ALA A 211 5.84 -22.36 -14.57
CA ALA A 211 7.25 -22.00 -14.74
C ALA A 211 7.42 -20.82 -15.72
N ALA A 212 6.65 -20.81 -16.82
CA ALA A 212 6.68 -19.71 -17.78
C ALA A 212 6.18 -18.39 -17.18
N VAL A 213 5.06 -18.38 -16.44
CA VAL A 213 4.55 -17.17 -15.77
C VAL A 213 5.57 -16.65 -14.73
N PHE A 214 6.14 -17.53 -13.92
CA PHE A 214 7.20 -17.17 -12.98
C PHE A 214 8.41 -16.58 -13.70
N ALA A 215 8.90 -17.24 -14.74
CA ALA A 215 10.06 -16.78 -15.53
C ALA A 215 9.78 -15.44 -16.23
N ILE A 216 8.57 -15.23 -16.76
CA ILE A 216 8.17 -13.95 -17.37
C ILE A 216 8.23 -12.84 -16.32
N ASN A 217 7.71 -13.07 -15.10
CA ASN A 217 7.80 -12.07 -14.03
C ASN A 217 9.25 -11.80 -13.64
N ALA A 218 10.08 -12.83 -13.48
CA ALA A 218 11.49 -12.68 -13.12
C ALA A 218 12.31 -11.97 -14.22
N ILE A 219 12.08 -12.31 -15.50
CA ILE A 219 12.73 -11.66 -16.65
C ILE A 219 12.27 -10.20 -16.75
N ALA A 220 10.96 -9.93 -16.63
CA ALA A 220 10.44 -8.58 -16.60
C ALA A 220 11.04 -7.78 -15.44
N GLY A 221 11.22 -8.41 -14.28
CA GLY A 221 11.87 -7.80 -13.13
C GLY A 221 13.34 -7.44 -13.38
N ALA A 222 14.09 -8.37 -13.98
CA ALA A 222 15.48 -8.12 -14.37
C ALA A 222 15.58 -7.01 -15.42
N VAL A 223 14.67 -6.97 -16.41
CA VAL A 223 14.59 -5.89 -17.41
C VAL A 223 14.24 -4.57 -16.75
N GLY A 224 13.24 -4.53 -15.86
CA GLY A 224 12.85 -3.31 -15.14
C GLY A 224 14.05 -2.71 -14.38
N PHE A 225 14.81 -3.53 -13.69
CA PHE A 225 16.02 -3.08 -12.99
C PHE A 225 17.21 -2.77 -13.89
N ALA A 226 17.31 -3.41 -15.07
CA ALA A 226 18.37 -3.09 -16.04
C ALA A 226 18.12 -1.75 -16.76
N LEU A 227 16.87 -1.36 -16.93
CA LEU A 227 16.48 -0.08 -17.51
C LEU A 227 16.60 1.07 -16.50
N ASP A 228 16.58 0.75 -15.21
CA ASP A 228 16.74 1.73 -14.15
C ASP A 228 18.22 2.10 -13.98
N ARG A 229 18.47 3.40 -13.97
CA ARG A 229 19.76 4.00 -13.65
C ARG A 229 19.60 4.79 -12.35
N THR A 230 19.82 4.11 -11.24
CA THR A 230 19.64 4.69 -9.88
C THR A 230 20.49 5.94 -9.65
N ASP A 231 21.59 6.08 -10.37
CA ASP A 231 22.55 7.19 -10.30
C ASP A 231 22.47 8.16 -11.51
N ALA A 232 21.45 8.07 -12.34
CA ALA A 232 21.32 8.89 -13.56
C ALA A 232 20.67 10.25 -13.32
N GLY A 233 20.96 10.91 -12.21
CA GLY A 233 20.45 12.24 -11.87
C GLY A 233 21.53 13.09 -11.23
N GLU A 234 21.15 14.28 -10.78
CA GLU A 234 22.06 15.14 -10.00
C GLU A 234 22.11 14.62 -8.55
N PRO A 235 23.31 14.41 -7.99
CA PRO A 235 23.45 13.94 -6.62
C PRO A 235 22.96 15.00 -5.63
N LEU A 236 22.15 14.59 -4.67
CA LEU A 236 21.62 15.40 -3.60
C LEU A 236 21.86 14.68 -2.27
N LYS A 237 22.57 15.28 -1.34
CA LYS A 237 22.75 14.67 -0.03
C LYS A 237 21.57 15.02 0.87
N VAL A 238 20.84 14.00 1.29
CA VAL A 238 19.59 14.14 2.03
C VAL A 238 19.69 13.50 3.41
N ALA A 239 18.94 14.04 4.35
CA ALA A 239 18.86 13.54 5.72
C ALA A 239 17.38 13.41 6.13
N ALA A 240 16.97 12.24 6.61
CA ALA A 240 15.64 12.00 7.18
C ALA A 240 15.78 11.86 8.71
N VAL A 241 15.17 12.76 9.46
CA VAL A 241 15.24 12.77 10.92
C VAL A 241 14.16 11.86 11.49
N GLN A 242 14.54 11.03 12.47
CA GLN A 242 13.65 10.18 13.27
C GLN A 242 13.75 10.65 14.72
N GLY A 243 12.75 11.43 15.16
CA GLY A 243 12.76 12.00 16.52
C GLY A 243 12.44 10.98 17.61
N ASN A 244 11.79 9.87 17.23
CA ASN A 244 11.31 8.83 18.14
C ASN A 244 10.43 9.38 19.28
N ILE A 245 9.60 10.37 18.94
CA ILE A 245 8.73 11.03 19.88
C ILE A 245 7.32 10.48 19.70
N GLY A 246 6.94 9.55 20.54
CA GLY A 246 5.60 8.93 20.48
C GLY A 246 4.46 9.95 20.56
N SER A 247 3.29 9.60 20.06
CA SER A 247 2.12 10.49 20.02
C SER A 247 1.78 11.12 21.37
N SER A 248 1.92 10.37 22.48
CA SER A 248 1.68 10.91 23.83
C SER A 248 2.70 11.98 24.24
N GLY A 249 3.95 11.86 23.78
CA GLY A 249 5.02 12.83 24.06
C GLY A 249 4.85 14.14 23.30
N LYS A 250 4.41 14.09 22.05
CA LYS A 250 4.21 15.28 21.19
C LYS A 250 3.15 16.25 21.69
N TRP A 251 2.12 15.73 22.34
CA TRP A 251 0.98 16.55 22.81
C TRP A 251 1.17 17.13 24.20
N SER A 252 2.36 16.95 24.83
CA SER A 252 2.68 17.53 26.12
C SER A 252 3.51 18.81 25.92
N GLU A 253 2.99 19.95 26.39
CA GLU A 253 3.71 21.24 26.35
C GLU A 253 5.05 21.16 27.11
N GLU A 254 5.14 20.34 28.15
CA GLU A 254 6.35 20.15 28.95
C GLU A 254 7.51 19.53 28.13
N ASN A 255 7.17 18.73 27.09
CA ASN A 255 8.15 18.06 26.25
C ASN A 255 8.57 18.88 25.02
N ASN A 256 7.90 19.99 24.71
CA ASN A 256 8.17 20.75 23.48
C ASN A 256 9.62 21.19 23.33
N LEU A 257 10.25 21.64 24.41
CA LEU A 257 11.67 22.06 24.38
C LEU A 257 12.58 20.88 24.04
N GLN A 258 12.36 19.73 24.64
CA GLN A 258 13.12 18.51 24.35
C GLN A 258 12.94 18.07 22.89
N VAL A 259 11.72 18.17 22.35
CA VAL A 259 11.43 17.89 20.95
C VAL A 259 12.23 18.80 20.02
N LEU A 260 12.24 20.11 20.30
CA LEU A 260 13.01 21.08 19.52
C LEU A 260 14.52 20.80 19.58
N GLU A 261 15.06 20.46 20.75
CA GLU A 261 16.47 20.09 20.92
C GLU A 261 16.85 18.86 20.09
N VAL A 262 15.99 17.84 20.00
CA VAL A 262 16.20 16.64 19.19
C VAL A 262 16.29 17.00 17.70
N TYR A 263 15.34 17.79 17.18
CA TYR A 263 15.37 18.19 15.78
C TYR A 263 16.54 19.13 15.46
N GLU A 264 16.93 20.01 16.36
CA GLU A 264 18.12 20.86 16.19
C GLU A 264 19.40 20.01 16.17
N LYS A 265 19.57 19.08 17.12
CA LYS A 265 20.70 18.15 17.19
C LYS A 265 20.92 17.42 15.87
N TYR A 266 19.87 16.80 15.33
CA TYR A 266 19.99 16.02 14.09
C TYR A 266 20.07 16.88 12.84
N THR A 267 19.55 18.10 12.85
CA THR A 267 19.81 19.08 11.80
C THR A 267 21.29 19.49 11.79
N ALA A 268 21.90 19.73 12.96
CA ALA A 268 23.32 20.05 13.08
C ALA A 268 24.18 18.87 12.60
N GLU A 269 23.85 17.63 12.98
CA GLU A 269 24.55 16.41 12.55
C GLU A 269 24.47 16.25 11.03
N ALA A 270 23.29 16.40 10.45
CA ALA A 270 23.04 16.32 9.00
C ALA A 270 23.86 17.38 8.25
N ALA A 271 23.83 18.63 8.71
CA ALA A 271 24.60 19.74 8.13
C ALA A 271 26.13 19.52 8.23
N ALA A 272 26.62 19.03 9.37
CA ALA A 272 28.02 18.67 9.54
C ALA A 272 28.46 17.53 8.62
N ALA A 273 27.55 16.61 8.29
CA ALA A 273 27.74 15.56 7.30
C ALA A 273 27.63 16.10 5.85
N GLY A 274 27.27 17.36 5.63
CA GLY A 274 27.11 17.99 4.32
C GLY A 274 25.78 17.68 3.64
N ALA A 275 24.70 17.48 4.39
CA ALA A 275 23.37 17.36 3.82
C ALA A 275 22.88 18.68 3.22
N ASP A 276 22.29 18.61 2.03
CA ASP A 276 21.65 19.75 1.35
C ASP A 276 20.19 19.93 1.83
N VAL A 277 19.54 18.82 2.14
CA VAL A 277 18.12 18.77 2.54
C VAL A 277 17.96 17.93 3.79
N VAL A 278 17.24 18.45 4.77
CA VAL A 278 16.85 17.75 6.01
C VAL A 278 15.34 17.63 6.04
N VAL A 279 14.83 16.42 6.25
CA VAL A 279 13.40 16.13 6.25
C VAL A 279 12.94 15.73 7.65
N PHE A 280 11.94 16.46 8.19
CA PHE A 280 11.27 16.13 9.43
C PHE A 280 9.99 15.34 9.17
N PRO A 281 9.56 14.47 10.09
CA PRO A 281 8.39 13.61 9.88
C PRO A 281 7.06 14.37 9.86
N GLU A 282 5.98 13.64 9.61
CA GLU A 282 4.61 14.14 9.63
C GLU A 282 4.26 14.76 11.00
N THR A 283 3.71 15.99 10.96
CA THR A 283 3.37 16.75 12.18
C THR A 283 4.46 16.58 13.26
N PHE A 284 5.72 16.95 12.91
CA PHE A 284 6.86 16.81 13.82
C PHE A 284 6.61 17.51 15.16
N LEU A 285 5.83 18.59 15.14
CA LEU A 285 5.17 19.23 16.26
C LEU A 285 3.66 19.31 16.00
N PRO A 286 2.81 19.24 17.02
CA PRO A 286 1.35 19.21 16.87
C PRO A 286 0.71 20.58 16.65
N TYR A 287 1.42 21.50 16.02
CA TYR A 287 1.02 22.88 15.77
C TYR A 287 0.85 23.15 14.26
N ASP A 288 0.18 24.26 13.96
CA ASP A 288 0.19 24.79 12.60
C ASP A 288 1.59 25.36 12.25
N PHE A 289 1.85 25.42 10.93
CA PHE A 289 3.17 25.84 10.45
C PHE A 289 3.52 27.27 10.88
N ASP A 290 2.56 28.19 10.94
CA ASP A 290 2.82 29.59 11.32
C ASP A 290 3.41 29.66 12.74
N THR A 291 2.91 28.82 13.65
CA THR A 291 3.41 28.69 15.02
C THR A 291 4.87 28.20 15.08
N VAL A 292 5.24 27.23 14.23
CA VAL A 292 6.58 26.61 14.26
C VAL A 292 7.56 27.20 13.25
N SER A 293 7.08 28.06 12.37
CA SER A 293 7.83 28.61 11.23
C SER A 293 9.14 29.27 11.63
N LEU A 294 9.14 30.12 12.67
CA LEU A 294 10.35 30.80 13.15
C LEU A 294 11.43 29.82 13.59
N TYR A 295 11.07 28.73 14.22
CA TYR A 295 12.03 27.68 14.60
C TYR A 295 12.62 27.00 13.37
N VAL A 296 11.77 26.58 12.41
CA VAL A 296 12.22 25.90 11.17
C VAL A 296 13.09 26.82 10.32
N VAL A 297 12.71 28.10 10.17
CA VAL A 297 13.52 29.15 9.51
C VAL A 297 14.85 29.33 10.23
N GLY A 298 14.83 29.38 11.54
CA GLY A 298 16.05 29.50 12.36
C GLY A 298 17.03 28.35 12.09
N LEU A 299 16.55 27.12 12.00
CA LEU A 299 17.36 25.94 11.66
C LEU A 299 17.93 26.02 10.23
N ALA A 300 17.06 26.32 9.24
CA ALA A 300 17.47 26.42 7.85
C ALA A 300 18.59 27.44 7.62
N VAL A 301 18.42 28.62 8.19
CA VAL A 301 19.42 29.71 8.11
C VAL A 301 20.70 29.38 8.89
N LYS A 302 20.57 28.92 10.15
CA LYS A 302 21.69 28.60 11.02
C LYS A 302 22.61 27.54 10.44
N TYR A 303 22.01 26.47 9.92
CA TYR A 303 22.77 25.32 9.42
C TYR A 303 22.95 25.32 7.91
N ARG A 304 22.38 26.30 7.20
CA ARG A 304 22.45 26.47 5.74
C ARG A 304 21.97 25.25 4.97
N VAL A 305 20.87 24.65 5.41
CA VAL A 305 20.24 23.48 4.80
C VAL A 305 18.79 23.81 4.41
N THR A 306 18.28 23.18 3.37
CA THR A 306 16.84 23.20 3.12
C THR A 306 16.16 22.30 4.14
N VAL A 307 15.13 22.78 4.83
CA VAL A 307 14.32 21.96 5.75
C VAL A 307 12.97 21.71 5.13
N MET A 308 12.60 20.43 5.01
CA MET A 308 11.25 20.01 4.64
C MET A 308 10.57 19.36 5.85
N CYS A 309 9.38 19.81 6.24
CA CYS A 309 8.75 19.35 7.46
C CYS A 309 7.24 19.15 7.30
N GLY A 310 6.71 18.10 7.96
CA GLY A 310 5.27 17.89 8.11
C GLY A 310 4.70 18.77 9.22
N ALA A 311 3.70 19.60 8.91
CA ALA A 311 2.99 20.45 9.88
C ALA A 311 1.53 20.64 9.46
N LEU A 312 0.68 21.20 10.34
CA LEU A 312 -0.68 21.56 9.99
C LEU A 312 -0.71 22.84 9.15
N LEU A 313 -1.60 22.90 8.16
CA LEU A 313 -1.88 24.07 7.35
C LEU A 313 -3.31 24.53 7.61
N CYS A 314 -3.47 25.73 8.17
CA CYS A 314 -4.77 26.36 8.32
C CYS A 314 -4.99 27.33 7.14
N ARG A 315 -5.99 27.07 6.29
CA ARG A 315 -6.33 27.90 5.15
C ARG A 315 -7.83 27.92 4.91
N ASP A 316 -8.41 29.10 4.77
CA ASP A 316 -9.85 29.30 4.47
C ASP A 316 -10.79 28.57 5.45
N GLY A 317 -10.45 28.56 6.74
CA GLY A 317 -11.23 27.90 7.79
C GLY A 317 -11.17 26.37 7.73
N LYS A 318 -10.24 25.80 6.98
CA LYS A 318 -9.97 24.35 6.88
C LYS A 318 -8.59 24.05 7.40
N VAL A 319 -8.43 22.83 7.93
CA VAL A 319 -7.16 22.32 8.43
C VAL A 319 -6.69 21.17 7.54
N TYR A 320 -5.46 21.25 7.07
CA TYR A 320 -4.81 20.25 6.24
C TYR A 320 -3.56 19.71 6.93
N ASN A 321 -3.16 18.51 6.59
CA ASN A 321 -1.85 17.96 6.92
C ASN A 321 -0.90 18.30 5.76
N GLY A 322 0.12 19.13 5.98
CA GLY A 322 0.95 19.73 4.94
C GLY A 322 2.42 19.34 5.03
N LEU A 323 3.10 19.34 3.88
CA LEU A 323 4.56 19.27 3.74
C LEU A 323 5.07 20.65 3.31
N PHE A 324 5.83 21.28 4.17
CA PHE A 324 6.40 22.62 3.99
C PHE A 324 7.89 22.56 3.65
N THR A 325 8.38 23.57 2.96
CA THR A 325 9.80 23.70 2.59
C THR A 325 10.30 25.08 2.99
N VAL A 326 11.44 25.12 3.68
CA VAL A 326 12.14 26.34 4.08
C VAL A 326 13.56 26.28 3.55
N TYR A 327 13.98 27.33 2.84
CA TYR A 327 15.28 27.40 2.19
C TYR A 327 16.37 28.00 3.11
N PRO A 328 17.66 27.82 2.78
CA PRO A 328 18.79 28.31 3.59
C PRO A 328 18.84 29.84 3.75
N ASP A 329 18.19 30.61 2.88
CA ASP A 329 18.07 32.06 2.97
C ASP A 329 16.92 32.52 3.89
N GLY A 330 16.18 31.57 4.47
CA GLY A 330 15.04 31.83 5.33
C GLY A 330 13.70 31.99 4.59
N SER A 331 13.71 31.95 3.26
CA SER A 331 12.46 31.98 2.49
C SER A 331 11.66 30.68 2.65
N VAL A 332 10.34 30.82 2.68
CA VAL A 332 9.40 29.70 2.75
C VAL A 332 8.78 29.49 1.36
N GLU A 333 8.74 28.24 0.91
CA GLU A 333 8.11 27.89 -0.36
C GLU A 333 6.59 28.09 -0.29
N GLU A 334 6.03 28.74 -1.29
CA GLU A 334 4.58 28.99 -1.37
C GLU A 334 3.76 27.73 -1.67
N THR A 335 4.35 26.79 -2.41
CA THR A 335 3.72 25.52 -2.75
C THR A 335 3.81 24.56 -1.58
N VAL A 336 2.67 24.22 -1.00
CA VAL A 336 2.55 23.23 0.07
C VAL A 336 1.82 22.02 -0.44
N TYR A 337 2.44 20.83 -0.35
CA TYR A 337 1.70 19.60 -0.58
C TYR A 337 0.81 19.31 0.63
N ALA A 338 -0.47 19.09 0.41
CA ALA A 338 -1.42 18.68 1.44
C ALA A 338 -1.85 17.23 1.24
N LYS A 339 -1.94 16.46 2.33
CA LYS A 339 -2.33 15.04 2.34
C LYS A 339 -3.64 14.82 1.60
N ARG A 340 -3.64 13.90 0.64
CA ARG A 340 -4.78 13.66 -0.25
C ARG A 340 -5.68 12.52 0.22
N HIS A 341 -5.09 11.45 0.74
CA HIS A 341 -5.84 10.33 1.32
C HIS A 341 -5.77 10.37 2.85
N LEU A 342 -6.84 10.87 3.44
CA LEU A 342 -6.97 10.95 4.90
C LEU A 342 -7.30 9.57 5.48
N VAL A 343 -6.78 9.29 6.68
CA VAL A 343 -7.06 8.05 7.42
C VAL A 343 -8.48 8.10 7.99
N PRO A 344 -9.37 7.21 7.55
CA PRO A 344 -10.72 7.15 8.11
C PRO A 344 -10.68 6.87 9.61
N PHE A 345 -11.51 7.53 10.38
CA PHE A 345 -11.61 7.49 11.86
C PHE A 345 -10.39 8.06 12.60
N GLY A 346 -9.28 8.32 11.93
CA GLY A 346 -8.08 8.95 12.52
C GLY A 346 -7.98 10.44 12.21
N GLU A 347 -8.28 10.83 10.97
CA GLU A 347 -8.15 12.22 10.50
C GLU A 347 -9.49 12.83 10.10
N TYR A 348 -10.49 12.02 9.81
CA TYR A 348 -11.88 12.43 9.56
C TYR A 348 -12.84 11.29 9.91
N LEU A 349 -14.10 11.62 10.18
CA LEU A 349 -15.14 10.64 10.44
C LEU A 349 -16.02 10.43 9.19
N PRO A 350 -15.91 9.28 8.48
CA PRO A 350 -16.79 8.99 7.35
C PRO A 350 -18.26 9.00 7.79
N TRP A 351 -19.15 9.59 6.96
CA TRP A 351 -20.58 9.68 7.28
C TRP A 351 -20.88 10.17 8.70
N ARG A 352 -20.15 11.18 9.17
CA ARG A 352 -20.24 11.73 10.54
C ARG A 352 -21.68 11.89 11.04
N SER A 353 -22.59 12.43 10.22
CA SER A 353 -24.00 12.63 10.60
C SER A 353 -24.72 11.31 10.91
N VAL A 354 -24.45 10.26 10.13
CA VAL A 354 -25.05 8.93 10.32
C VAL A 354 -24.46 8.27 11.57
N ILE A 355 -23.14 8.29 11.71
CA ILE A 355 -22.45 7.70 12.87
C ILE A 355 -22.85 8.40 14.15
N LYS A 356 -22.92 9.73 14.15
CA LYS A 356 -23.37 10.51 15.31
C LYS A 356 -24.80 10.16 15.75
N THR A 357 -25.66 9.78 14.80
CA THR A 357 -27.04 9.38 15.09
C THR A 357 -27.15 7.94 15.59
N LEU A 358 -26.39 7.01 14.97
CA LEU A 358 -26.52 5.58 15.24
C LEU A 358 -25.62 5.09 16.38
N ILE A 359 -24.41 5.67 16.50
CA ILE A 359 -23.39 5.24 17.46
C ILE A 359 -22.71 6.49 18.02
N PRO A 360 -23.42 7.32 18.84
CA PRO A 360 -22.88 8.58 19.36
C PRO A 360 -21.48 8.44 20.01
N PRO A 361 -21.19 7.41 20.83
CA PRO A 361 -19.86 7.27 21.43
C PRO A 361 -18.72 7.12 20.41
N LEU A 362 -18.99 6.60 19.21
CA LEU A 362 -17.98 6.50 18.15
C LEU A 362 -17.70 7.85 17.49
N ALA A 363 -18.68 8.73 17.47
CA ALA A 363 -18.51 10.10 16.97
C ALA A 363 -17.69 10.98 17.93
N ASP A 364 -17.74 10.68 19.22
CA ASP A 364 -17.01 11.40 20.26
C ASP A 364 -15.57 10.88 20.43
N LEU A 365 -15.26 9.70 19.86
CA LEU A 365 -13.89 9.14 19.79
C LEU A 365 -12.97 9.89 18.82
N ASN A 366 -13.43 11.01 18.29
CA ASN A 366 -12.62 11.79 17.36
C ASN A 366 -11.32 12.25 18.06
N ILE A 367 -10.20 11.73 17.62
CA ILE A 367 -8.85 12.04 18.13
C ILE A 367 -8.53 13.53 17.92
N ARG A 368 -9.28 14.20 17.04
CA ARG A 368 -9.23 15.64 16.77
C ARG A 368 -10.60 16.27 16.92
N ALA A 369 -10.62 17.50 17.43
CA ALA A 369 -11.87 18.28 17.57
C ALA A 369 -12.55 18.56 16.21
N GLU A 370 -11.75 18.64 15.12
CA GLU A 370 -12.20 18.92 13.77
C GLU A 370 -11.59 17.93 12.76
N ASP A 371 -12.38 17.58 11.71
CA ASP A 371 -11.90 16.77 10.59
C ASP A 371 -10.84 17.52 9.81
N LEU A 372 -9.79 16.83 9.38
CA LEU A 372 -8.88 17.35 8.37
C LEU A 372 -9.58 17.41 7.00
N SER A 373 -9.10 18.31 6.17
CA SER A 373 -9.52 18.43 4.77
C SER A 373 -8.50 17.76 3.85
N PRO A 374 -8.93 17.02 2.81
CA PRO A 374 -8.01 16.46 1.83
C PRO A 374 -7.42 17.55 0.95
N GLY A 375 -6.15 17.41 0.60
CA GLY A 375 -5.47 18.25 -0.37
C GLY A 375 -5.93 17.97 -1.81
N GLU A 376 -5.68 18.92 -2.71
CA GLU A 376 -6.01 18.83 -4.13
C GLU A 376 -4.73 18.77 -4.98
N GLY A 377 -4.73 17.88 -5.99
CA GLY A 377 -3.60 17.77 -6.92
C GLY A 377 -2.30 17.24 -6.30
N SER A 378 -1.26 17.17 -7.11
CA SER A 378 0.06 16.68 -6.72
C SER A 378 0.92 17.73 -6.00
N ALA A 379 0.62 19.01 -6.20
CA ALA A 379 1.33 20.18 -5.64
C ALA A 379 2.87 19.98 -5.65
N VAL A 380 3.43 19.72 -6.84
CA VAL A 380 4.87 19.49 -7.01
C VAL A 380 5.66 20.76 -6.66
N ILE A 381 6.54 20.67 -5.67
CA ILE A 381 7.38 21.75 -5.16
C ILE A 381 8.56 21.95 -6.11
N ARG A 382 8.78 23.16 -6.62
CA ARG A 382 9.86 23.50 -7.54
C ARG A 382 11.05 24.07 -6.73
N ALA A 383 11.87 23.19 -6.16
CA ALA A 383 13.05 23.58 -5.39
C ALA A 383 14.28 23.84 -6.27
N PRO A 384 15.28 24.60 -5.80
CA PRO A 384 16.51 24.86 -6.55
C PRO A 384 17.29 23.62 -6.95
N PHE A 385 17.13 22.52 -6.19
CA PHE A 385 17.80 21.24 -6.43
C PHE A 385 16.96 20.26 -7.28
N GLY A 386 15.77 20.65 -7.73
CA GLY A 386 14.86 19.83 -8.53
C GLY A 386 13.43 19.83 -8.03
N SER A 387 12.58 19.13 -8.74
CA SER A 387 11.13 19.09 -8.47
C SER A 387 10.78 17.97 -7.49
N VAL A 388 10.16 18.32 -6.37
CA VAL A 388 9.85 17.40 -5.27
C VAL A 388 8.35 17.06 -5.27
N GLY A 389 8.02 15.78 -5.29
CA GLY A 389 6.67 15.27 -5.03
C GLY A 389 6.51 14.91 -3.55
N GLY A 390 5.48 15.46 -2.91
CA GLY A 390 5.14 15.14 -1.52
C GLY A 390 4.28 13.88 -1.42
N LEU A 391 4.45 13.12 -0.34
CA LEU A 391 3.57 12.06 0.13
C LEU A 391 3.50 12.17 1.66
N ILE A 392 2.31 12.00 2.23
CA ILE A 392 2.15 12.05 3.69
C ILE A 392 1.50 10.75 4.17
N CYS A 393 2.29 9.93 4.90
CA CYS A 393 1.82 8.74 5.61
C CYS A 393 0.99 7.80 4.71
N PHE A 394 -0.32 7.73 4.95
CA PHE A 394 -1.27 6.88 4.24
C PHE A 394 -1.31 7.11 2.72
N ASP A 395 -0.89 8.27 2.21
CA ASP A 395 -0.75 8.52 0.77
C ASP A 395 0.14 7.48 0.09
N SER A 396 1.18 6.99 0.77
CA SER A 396 2.17 6.07 0.21
C SER A 396 1.61 4.68 -0.17
N ILE A 397 0.46 4.29 0.38
CA ILE A 397 -0.16 3.00 0.04
C ILE A 397 -0.94 3.05 -1.28
N TYR A 398 -1.21 4.26 -1.82
CA TYR A 398 -1.92 4.48 -3.09
C TYR A 398 -0.93 4.83 -4.21
N GLU A 399 -0.78 3.93 -5.18
CA GLU A 399 0.12 4.13 -6.32
C GLU A 399 -0.23 5.34 -7.17
N SER A 400 -1.53 5.65 -7.28
CA SER A 400 -2.02 6.78 -8.09
C SER A 400 -1.42 8.11 -7.66
N LEU A 401 -1.25 8.35 -6.35
CA LEU A 401 -0.71 9.61 -5.84
C LEU A 401 0.75 9.82 -6.23
N THR A 402 1.55 8.75 -6.14
CA THR A 402 2.94 8.76 -6.60
C THR A 402 3.01 8.99 -8.11
N LEU A 403 2.17 8.29 -8.89
CA LEU A 403 2.13 8.45 -10.34
C LEU A 403 1.70 9.85 -10.78
N ASP A 404 0.72 10.44 -10.10
CA ASP A 404 0.29 11.83 -10.37
C ASP A 404 1.46 12.79 -10.16
N SER A 405 2.15 12.70 -9.01
CA SER A 405 3.30 13.55 -8.72
C SER A 405 4.41 13.42 -9.77
N VAL A 406 4.74 12.18 -10.19
CA VAL A 406 5.77 11.94 -11.20
C VAL A 406 5.35 12.40 -12.60
N ARG A 407 4.07 12.29 -12.95
CA ARG A 407 3.53 12.81 -14.22
C ARG A 407 3.55 14.33 -14.26
N ASP A 408 3.31 14.98 -13.14
CA ASP A 408 3.38 16.42 -12.98
C ASP A 408 4.82 16.94 -12.82
N GLY A 409 5.79 16.05 -12.94
CA GLY A 409 7.20 16.36 -13.10
C GLY A 409 8.04 16.22 -11.82
N ALA A 410 7.59 15.49 -10.80
CA ALA A 410 8.44 15.20 -9.65
C ALA A 410 9.66 14.38 -10.06
N GLU A 411 10.83 14.81 -9.61
CA GLU A 411 12.13 14.22 -9.89
C GLU A 411 12.68 13.44 -8.70
N ILE A 412 12.23 13.79 -7.49
CA ILE A 412 12.47 13.07 -6.24
C ILE A 412 11.17 13.11 -5.41
N LEU A 413 10.99 12.15 -4.52
CA LEU A 413 9.83 12.09 -3.64
C LEU A 413 10.25 12.25 -2.19
N VAL A 414 9.46 13.00 -1.41
CA VAL A 414 9.61 13.13 0.03
C VAL A 414 8.36 12.56 0.69
N LEU A 415 8.56 11.55 1.52
CA LEU A 415 7.50 10.89 2.30
C LEU A 415 7.72 11.19 3.79
N VAL A 416 6.81 11.92 4.37
CA VAL A 416 6.79 12.16 5.82
C VAL A 416 5.67 11.34 6.46
N THR A 417 5.95 10.71 7.60
CA THR A 417 4.97 9.82 8.24
C THR A 417 5.07 9.82 9.76
N ASN A 418 3.95 9.52 10.40
CA ASN A 418 3.89 9.25 11.83
C ASN A 418 3.42 7.80 12.05
N ASP A 419 4.37 6.92 12.30
CA ASP A 419 4.12 5.48 12.52
C ASP A 419 3.97 5.12 14.01
N SER A 420 3.84 6.10 14.91
CA SER A 420 3.78 5.88 16.36
C SER A 420 2.61 4.99 16.82
N TRP A 421 1.59 4.89 15.98
CA TRP A 421 0.44 4.01 16.18
C TRP A 421 0.78 2.51 16.10
N PHE A 422 1.84 2.16 15.38
CA PHE A 422 2.13 0.78 14.99
C PHE A 422 3.14 0.09 15.91
N SER A 423 3.84 0.84 16.77
CA SER A 423 4.94 0.31 17.57
C SER A 423 5.93 -0.50 16.71
N ASP A 424 6.60 -1.52 17.23
CA ASP A 424 7.42 -2.45 16.45
C ASP A 424 6.57 -3.66 15.99
N SER A 425 5.54 -3.39 15.18
CA SER A 425 4.66 -4.41 14.63
C SER A 425 4.88 -4.62 13.13
N ALA A 426 4.28 -5.67 12.58
CA ALA A 426 4.29 -5.92 11.14
C ALA A 426 3.81 -4.70 10.30
N ALA A 427 2.96 -3.83 10.86
CA ALA A 427 2.46 -2.66 10.16
C ALA A 427 3.57 -1.68 9.78
N VAL A 428 4.54 -1.43 10.65
CA VAL A 428 5.67 -0.53 10.36
C VAL A 428 6.47 -1.01 9.16
N TYR A 429 6.77 -2.32 9.13
CA TYR A 429 7.52 -2.92 8.01
C TYR A 429 6.71 -2.96 6.72
N MET A 430 5.40 -3.27 6.80
CA MET A 430 4.51 -3.22 5.64
C MET A 430 4.37 -1.80 5.10
N HIS A 431 4.32 -0.78 5.95
CA HIS A 431 4.24 0.61 5.53
C HIS A 431 5.55 1.07 4.86
N SER A 432 6.71 0.70 5.39
CA SER A 432 8.01 0.91 4.72
C SER A 432 8.06 0.19 3.37
N ALA A 433 7.57 -1.06 3.31
CA ALA A 433 7.50 -1.84 2.08
C ALA A 433 6.61 -1.18 1.00
N GLN A 434 5.52 -0.51 1.38
CA GLN A 434 4.71 0.29 0.44
C GLN A 434 5.55 1.40 -0.19
N ALA A 435 6.32 2.16 0.60
CA ALA A 435 7.19 3.21 0.08
C ALA A 435 8.25 2.65 -0.91
N ARG A 436 8.87 1.50 -0.57
CA ARG A 436 9.81 0.81 -1.45
C ARG A 436 9.15 0.41 -2.78
N LEU A 437 7.91 -0.07 -2.72
CA LEU A 437 7.14 -0.40 -3.92
C LEU A 437 6.84 0.84 -4.78
N ARG A 438 6.54 1.99 -4.16
CA ARG A 438 6.36 3.28 -4.87
C ARG A 438 7.64 3.71 -5.57
N ALA A 439 8.81 3.55 -4.95
CA ALA A 439 10.09 3.86 -5.57
C ALA A 439 10.31 3.02 -6.85
N ILE A 440 10.06 1.71 -6.79
CA ILE A 440 10.18 0.80 -7.94
C ILE A 440 9.21 1.20 -9.06
N GLU A 441 7.94 1.45 -8.72
CA GLU A 441 6.89 1.77 -9.69
C GLU A 441 7.15 3.10 -10.41
N SER A 442 7.70 4.08 -9.70
CA SER A 442 7.91 5.43 -10.23
C SER A 442 9.29 5.65 -10.85
N GLY A 443 10.30 4.88 -10.47
CA GLY A 443 11.70 5.11 -10.82
C GLY A 443 12.26 6.37 -10.13
N ARG A 444 11.77 6.69 -8.93
CA ARG A 444 12.19 7.87 -8.17
C ARG A 444 12.78 7.47 -6.82
N TRP A 445 13.83 8.19 -6.43
CA TRP A 445 14.31 8.16 -5.07
C TRP A 445 13.25 8.70 -4.12
N ILE A 446 13.12 8.09 -2.94
CA ILE A 446 12.21 8.52 -1.88
C ILE A 446 13.01 8.78 -0.62
N VAL A 447 12.90 9.99 -0.07
CA VAL A 447 13.40 10.33 1.26
C VAL A 447 12.25 10.11 2.23
N ARG A 448 12.33 9.06 3.04
CA ARG A 448 11.30 8.70 4.02
C ARG A 448 11.73 9.12 5.42
N SER A 449 11.05 10.10 6.01
CA SER A 449 11.19 10.50 7.39
C SER A 449 9.98 10.05 8.20
N ALA A 450 10.23 9.19 9.18
CA ALA A 450 9.21 8.65 10.09
C ALA A 450 9.52 9.09 11.52
N ASP A 451 8.51 9.36 12.32
CA ASP A 451 8.74 9.78 13.70
C ASP A 451 9.30 8.65 14.57
N THR A 452 8.58 7.54 14.66
CA THR A 452 8.97 6.34 15.43
C THR A 452 9.12 5.10 14.55
N GLY A 453 8.82 5.24 13.27
CA GLY A 453 8.83 4.14 12.30
C GLY A 453 10.21 3.86 11.72
N ILE A 454 10.27 3.60 10.42
CA ILE A 454 11.51 3.31 9.69
C ILE A 454 11.82 4.52 8.81
N SER A 455 12.86 5.29 9.16
CA SER A 455 13.38 6.35 8.29
C SER A 455 14.46 5.78 7.38
N SER A 456 14.46 6.18 6.12
CA SER A 456 15.42 5.68 5.14
C SER A 456 15.43 6.53 3.87
N VAL A 457 16.48 6.41 3.08
CA VAL A 457 16.54 6.88 1.71
C VAL A 457 16.41 5.67 0.80
N ILE A 458 15.40 5.67 -0.07
CA ILE A 458 15.01 4.51 -0.87
C ILE A 458 15.34 4.78 -2.34
N ASP A 459 16.08 3.89 -2.96
CA ASP A 459 16.43 4.01 -4.38
C ASP A 459 15.32 3.47 -5.31
N PRO A 460 15.36 3.75 -6.62
CA PRO A 460 14.39 3.28 -7.59
C PRO A 460 14.26 1.75 -7.72
N ARG A 461 15.20 0.96 -7.17
CA ARG A 461 15.09 -0.51 -7.07
C ARG A 461 14.43 -0.97 -5.78
N GLY A 462 14.01 -0.02 -4.92
CA GLY A 462 13.41 -0.30 -3.62
C GLY A 462 14.41 -0.74 -2.56
N ALA A 463 15.73 -0.57 -2.79
CA ALA A 463 16.71 -0.79 -1.76
C ALA A 463 16.77 0.42 -0.81
N THR A 464 16.96 0.15 0.48
CA THR A 464 17.06 1.18 1.51
C THR A 464 18.53 1.50 1.81
N HIS A 465 18.81 2.79 1.95
CA HIS A 465 20.12 3.31 2.33
C HIS A 465 20.00 4.02 3.67
N ALA A 466 20.98 3.83 4.55
CA ALA A 466 21.02 4.44 5.88
C ALA A 466 19.72 4.25 6.69
N GLU A 467 19.12 3.06 6.62
CA GLU A 467 17.86 2.74 7.31
C GLU A 467 18.02 2.80 8.83
N LEU A 468 17.09 3.49 9.49
CA LEU A 468 16.94 3.49 10.94
C LEU A 468 15.82 2.51 11.32
N PRO A 469 16.07 1.60 12.28
CA PRO A 469 15.04 0.70 12.78
C PRO A 469 13.94 1.45 13.53
N PRO A 470 12.74 0.87 13.66
CA PRO A 470 11.67 1.50 14.41
C PRO A 470 12.05 1.71 15.89
N LEU A 471 11.38 2.67 16.54
CA LEU A 471 11.57 3.02 17.94
C LEU A 471 13.01 3.43 18.32
N THR A 472 13.76 3.96 17.36
CA THR A 472 15.09 4.52 17.59
C THR A 472 15.11 6.00 17.24
N GLU A 473 15.91 6.78 17.96
CA GLU A 473 16.20 8.20 17.67
C GLU A 473 17.43 8.27 16.77
N GLY A 474 17.40 9.12 15.73
CA GLY A 474 18.55 9.27 14.84
C GLY A 474 18.28 10.08 13.58
N VAL A 475 19.27 10.09 12.69
CA VAL A 475 19.16 10.68 11.35
C VAL A 475 19.71 9.72 10.30
N SER A 476 18.91 9.47 9.27
CA SER A 476 19.28 8.67 8.09
C SER A 476 19.88 9.60 7.05
N ILE A 477 21.19 9.48 6.76
CA ILE A 477 21.90 10.36 5.81
C ILE A 477 22.41 9.53 4.64
N ALA A 478 22.03 9.89 3.42
CA ALA A 478 22.50 9.25 2.21
C ALA A 478 22.51 10.23 1.02
N THR A 479 23.14 9.83 -0.08
CA THR A 479 23.03 10.54 -1.35
C THR A 479 21.90 9.93 -2.16
N ALA A 480 20.87 10.72 -2.48
CA ALA A 480 19.85 10.41 -3.47
C ALA A 480 20.22 11.09 -4.79
N TYR A 481 19.55 10.69 -5.88
CA TYR A 481 19.76 11.33 -7.18
C TYR A 481 18.45 11.92 -7.66
N VAL A 482 18.47 13.20 -8.04
CA VAL A 482 17.31 13.96 -8.49
C VAL A 482 17.20 13.84 -9.99
N GLY A 483 16.02 13.50 -10.51
CA GLY A 483 15.81 13.29 -11.94
C GLY A 483 15.85 11.82 -12.35
N GLY A 484 16.50 11.54 -13.47
CA GLY A 484 16.54 10.20 -14.07
C GLY A 484 15.30 9.85 -14.90
N ALA A 485 15.35 8.68 -15.56
CA ALA A 485 14.27 8.24 -16.43
C ALA A 485 13.06 7.76 -15.62
N ARG A 486 11.87 8.08 -16.10
CA ARG A 486 10.62 7.53 -15.55
C ARG A 486 10.45 6.09 -16.02
N THR A 487 9.81 5.26 -15.20
CA THR A 487 9.47 3.87 -15.54
C THR A 487 8.40 3.80 -16.63
N LEU A 488 8.32 2.66 -17.33
CA LEU A 488 7.22 2.41 -18.27
C LEU A 488 5.86 2.51 -17.55
N TYR A 489 5.78 1.96 -16.33
CA TYR A 489 4.55 2.01 -15.54
C TYR A 489 4.10 3.45 -15.25
N SER A 490 5.02 4.39 -15.02
CA SER A 490 4.64 5.79 -14.80
C SER A 490 3.93 6.44 -16.00
N TYR A 491 4.17 5.94 -17.21
CA TYR A 491 3.48 6.37 -18.43
C TYR A 491 2.14 5.65 -18.61
N ILE A 492 2.14 4.31 -18.54
CA ILE A 492 0.96 3.50 -18.86
C ILE A 492 -0.02 3.34 -17.69
N GLY A 493 0.45 3.56 -16.44
CA GLY A 493 -0.38 3.38 -15.25
C GLY A 493 -0.98 1.98 -15.16
N ASN A 494 -2.21 1.90 -14.73
CA ASN A 494 -2.94 0.64 -14.52
C ASN A 494 -3.46 -0.02 -15.83
N ALA A 495 -2.79 0.20 -16.99
CA ALA A 495 -3.18 -0.39 -18.27
C ALA A 495 -3.29 -1.91 -18.20
N PHE A 496 -2.42 -2.59 -17.42
CA PHE A 496 -2.50 -4.02 -17.23
C PHE A 496 -3.82 -4.44 -16.55
N VAL A 497 -4.27 -3.71 -15.55
CA VAL A 497 -5.56 -3.99 -14.88
C VAL A 497 -6.73 -3.74 -15.82
N TYR A 498 -6.69 -2.69 -16.64
CA TYR A 498 -7.70 -2.43 -17.65
C TYR A 498 -7.75 -3.53 -18.74
N LEU A 499 -6.61 -4.10 -19.10
CA LEU A 499 -6.54 -5.28 -19.96
C LEU A 499 -7.25 -6.48 -19.32
N LEU A 500 -7.00 -6.75 -18.03
CA LEU A 500 -7.67 -7.83 -17.29
C LEU A 500 -9.18 -7.60 -17.21
N LEU A 501 -9.61 -6.37 -16.90
CA LEU A 501 -11.03 -6.00 -16.89
C LEU A 501 -11.70 -6.26 -18.24
N SER A 502 -11.04 -5.84 -19.32
CA SER A 502 -11.54 -6.04 -20.69
C SER A 502 -11.65 -7.53 -21.05
N ALA A 503 -10.63 -8.32 -20.69
CA ALA A 503 -10.63 -9.75 -20.93
C ALA A 503 -11.75 -10.48 -20.14
N VAL A 504 -11.95 -10.11 -18.88
CA VAL A 504 -13.03 -10.67 -18.04
C VAL A 504 -14.41 -10.26 -18.56
N ALA A 505 -14.60 -9.00 -18.95
CA ALA A 505 -15.87 -8.49 -19.49
C ALA A 505 -16.22 -9.08 -20.87
N ALA A 506 -15.22 -9.47 -21.67
CA ALA A 506 -15.43 -10.10 -22.96
C ALA A 506 -16.09 -11.51 -22.85
N LEU A 507 -15.92 -12.21 -21.72
CA LEU A 507 -16.47 -13.56 -21.53
C LEU A 507 -18.01 -13.59 -21.62
N PRO A 508 -18.79 -12.83 -20.83
CA PRO A 508 -20.25 -12.82 -20.93
C PRO A 508 -20.76 -12.22 -22.25
N VAL A 509 -20.04 -11.25 -22.82
CA VAL A 509 -20.39 -10.66 -24.11
C VAL A 509 -20.31 -11.71 -25.22
N THR A 510 -19.22 -12.48 -25.26
CA THR A 510 -19.05 -13.58 -26.22
C THR A 510 -20.14 -14.65 -26.07
N GLU A 511 -20.49 -15.00 -24.83
CA GLU A 511 -21.59 -15.95 -24.57
C GLU A 511 -22.93 -15.43 -25.10
N ALA A 512 -23.23 -14.15 -24.88
CA ALA A 512 -24.44 -13.52 -25.38
C ALA A 512 -24.51 -13.53 -26.93
N ILE A 513 -23.41 -13.16 -27.59
CA ILE A 513 -23.33 -13.19 -29.08
C ILE A 513 -23.56 -14.62 -29.61
N LEU A 514 -22.93 -15.61 -29.02
CA LEU A 514 -23.11 -17.02 -29.43
C LEU A 514 -24.53 -17.53 -29.18
N PHE A 515 -25.19 -17.06 -28.12
CA PHE A 515 -26.58 -17.39 -27.83
C PHE A 515 -27.53 -16.81 -28.90
N PHE A 516 -27.39 -15.53 -29.26
CA PHE A 516 -28.25 -14.90 -30.29
C PHE A 516 -28.01 -15.47 -31.70
N ARG A 517 -26.74 -15.75 -32.07
CA ARG A 517 -26.45 -16.43 -33.35
C ARG A 517 -27.12 -17.80 -33.50
N LYS A 518 -27.16 -18.60 -32.42
CA LYS A 518 -27.88 -19.88 -32.45
C LYS A 518 -29.37 -19.74 -32.63
N ARG A 519 -29.99 -18.70 -32.04
CA ARG A 519 -31.41 -18.42 -32.21
C ARG A 519 -31.75 -17.91 -33.61
N GLY A 520 -30.88 -17.11 -34.23
CA GLY A 520 -31.07 -16.61 -35.60
C GLY A 520 -30.91 -17.68 -36.68
N ASN A 521 -30.17 -18.76 -36.40
CA ASN A 521 -29.96 -19.89 -37.32
C ASN A 521 -30.87 -21.10 -37.06
N ALA A 522 -31.83 -21.01 -36.13
CA ALA A 522 -32.84 -22.07 -35.96
C ALA A 522 -33.80 -22.02 -37.16
N PRO A 523 -33.98 -23.10 -37.92
CA PRO A 523 -34.95 -23.13 -39.01
C PRO A 523 -36.35 -22.84 -38.43
N ARG A 524 -37.05 -21.90 -39.07
CA ARG A 524 -38.48 -21.59 -38.78
C ARG A 524 -39.34 -22.75 -39.12
#